data_1a06c37e4efe46ca9c3af6188536a39d
#
_entry.id   1a06c37e4efe46ca9c3af6188536a39d
#
_cell.length_a   1.000
_cell.length_b   1.000
_cell.length_c   1.000
_cell.angle_alpha   90.00
_cell.angle_beta   90.00
_cell.angle_gamma   90.00
#
_symmetry.space_group_name_H-M   'P 1'
#
loop_
_entity.id
_entity.type
_entity.pdbx_description
1 polymer ?
#
loop_
_entity_poly.entity_id
_entity_poly.type
_entity_poly.pdbx_seq_one_letter_code
_entity_poly.pdbx_strand_id
1 'polypeptide(L)'
;MKKRVFAALMAGVMGTMMFVTTFVSAEAETPELKGEVYAFIAASLNNAMEEIQKNFNETYPDVEILYNADSSGTLQTQIEEGARCDIFFSAATKQMDALVDEGIADKDSVVNLLENKVVLIKPKGGETKVTGFENIPDAANLALAGEDVPVGQYSREIFDNLGITDEVNKMEINEGKNVTDVLASVS
;
A
#
# COMPACT_ATOMS: atom_id res chain seq x y z
N MET A 1 59.51 -46.07 52.33
CA MET A 1 59.53 -47.54 52.37
C MET A 1 58.49 -48.01 51.26
N LYS A 2 59.02 -48.87 50.36
CA LYS A 2 58.36 -49.90 49.54
C LYS A 2 57.15 -49.49 48.73
N LYS A 3 57.31 -49.21 47.42
CA LYS A 3 57.18 -50.15 46.28
C LYS A 3 55.93 -51.05 46.33
N ARG A 4 55.08 -50.90 45.33
CA ARG A 4 54.69 -52.01 44.43
C ARG A 4 53.96 -51.51 43.18
N VAL A 5 54.57 -51.85 42.07
CA VAL A 5 54.10 -51.81 40.70
C VAL A 5 53.03 -52.92 40.52
N PHE A 6 51.95 -52.66 39.79
CA PHE A 6 51.21 -53.66 39.07
C PHE A 6 50.80 -53.09 37.71
N ALA A 7 51.44 -53.69 36.71
CA ALA A 7 50.98 -53.53 35.30
C ALA A 7 49.88 -54.59 35.05
N ALA A 8 48.83 -54.16 34.40
CA ALA A 8 47.92 -55.08 33.73
C ALA A 8 47.54 -54.50 32.38
N LEU A 9 48.02 -55.18 31.39
CA LEU A 9 47.75 -55.08 29.97
C LEU A 9 46.30 -55.60 29.73
N MET A 10 45.44 -54.85 29.10
CA MET A 10 44.25 -55.40 28.42
C MET A 10 44.00 -54.66 27.14
N ALA A 11 43.87 -55.43 26.10
CA ALA A 11 43.74 -55.13 24.67
C ALA A 11 42.37 -54.41 24.33
N GLY A 12 42.51 -53.57 23.37
CA GLY A 12 41.64 -53.16 22.25
C GLY A 12 40.14 -53.47 22.26
N VAL A 13 39.39 -52.40 22.17
CA VAL A 13 38.27 -52.32 21.23
C VAL A 13 38.23 -50.88 20.73
N MET A 14 38.59 -50.71 19.47
CA MET A 14 38.40 -49.47 18.72
C MET A 14 36.89 -49.37 18.43
N GLY A 15 36.15 -48.66 19.29
CA GLY A 15 34.78 -48.25 19.01
C GLY A 15 34.81 -46.88 18.36
N THR A 16 34.63 -46.84 17.06
CA THR A 16 34.41 -45.61 16.27
C THR A 16 33.07 -45.00 16.72
N MET A 17 33.13 -44.04 17.64
CA MET A 17 31.95 -43.25 18.04
C MET A 17 31.70 -42.21 16.95
N MET A 18 30.80 -42.56 16.02
CA MET A 18 30.31 -41.67 15.00
C MET A 18 29.46 -40.59 15.70
N PHE A 19 30.03 -39.40 15.93
CA PHE A 19 29.26 -38.24 16.33
C PHE A 19 28.39 -37.84 15.14
N VAL A 20 27.12 -38.25 15.17
CA VAL A 20 26.09 -37.68 14.34
C VAL A 20 25.79 -36.30 14.92
N THR A 21 26.44 -35.28 14.38
CA THR A 21 26.00 -33.90 14.60
C THR A 21 24.70 -33.71 13.84
N THR A 22 23.58 -33.85 14.53
CA THR A 22 22.30 -33.33 14.09
C THR A 22 22.42 -31.82 14.03
N PHE A 23 22.59 -31.26 12.83
CA PHE A 23 22.31 -29.85 12.60
C PHE A 23 20.79 -29.67 12.78
N VAL A 24 20.39 -29.23 13.96
CA VAL A 24 19.09 -28.64 14.16
C VAL A 24 19.16 -27.29 13.45
N SER A 25 18.64 -27.24 12.23
CA SER A 25 18.28 -25.96 11.62
C SER A 25 17.25 -25.35 12.57
N ALA A 26 17.65 -24.30 13.29
CA ALA A 26 16.68 -23.42 13.94
C ALA A 26 15.93 -22.73 12.78
N GLU A 27 14.79 -23.29 12.38
CA GLU A 27 13.79 -22.51 11.68
C GLU A 27 13.47 -21.33 12.60
N ALA A 28 13.71 -20.11 12.11
CA ALA A 28 13.31 -18.92 12.82
C ALA A 28 11.78 -19.01 12.99
N GLU A 29 11.33 -19.25 14.21
CA GLU A 29 9.89 -19.25 14.51
C GLU A 29 9.36 -17.86 14.13
N THR A 30 8.49 -17.82 13.13
CA THR A 30 7.74 -16.61 12.78
C THR A 30 6.91 -16.23 14.02
N PRO A 31 6.99 -14.99 14.51
CA PRO A 31 6.19 -14.60 15.67
C PRO A 31 4.71 -14.90 15.40
N GLU A 32 4.03 -15.55 16.33
CA GLU A 32 2.59 -15.80 16.28
C GLU A 32 1.86 -14.45 16.48
N LEU A 33 1.67 -13.70 15.39
CA LEU A 33 0.92 -12.45 15.38
C LEU A 33 -0.56 -12.76 15.21
N LYS A 34 -1.40 -12.06 15.97
CA LYS A 34 -2.87 -12.18 15.89
C LYS A 34 -3.56 -10.89 16.27
N GLY A 35 -4.74 -10.66 15.73
CA GLY A 35 -5.58 -9.51 16.02
C GLY A 35 -6.09 -8.83 14.76
N GLU A 36 -6.72 -7.67 14.94
CA GLU A 36 -7.33 -6.87 13.87
C GLU A 36 -6.48 -5.63 13.58
N VAL A 37 -6.31 -5.32 12.29
CA VAL A 37 -5.68 -4.10 11.79
C VAL A 37 -6.68 -3.37 10.91
N TYR A 38 -7.02 -2.13 11.25
CA TYR A 38 -7.89 -1.26 10.47
C TYR A 38 -7.04 -0.41 9.53
N ALA A 39 -7.06 -0.78 8.24
CA ALA A 39 -6.27 -0.09 7.22
C ALA A 39 -7.18 0.75 6.31
N PHE A 40 -7.03 2.07 6.39
CA PHE A 40 -7.68 3.00 5.48
C PHE A 40 -6.80 3.16 4.24
N ILE A 41 -7.35 2.86 3.08
CA ILE A 41 -6.57 2.81 1.84
C ILE A 41 -7.21 3.67 0.75
N ALA A 42 -6.41 4.46 0.05
CA ALA A 42 -6.89 5.13 -1.15
C ALA A 42 -7.48 4.11 -2.14
N ALA A 43 -8.65 4.39 -2.72
CA ALA A 43 -9.39 3.46 -3.59
C ALA A 43 -8.55 2.90 -4.77
N SER A 44 -7.54 3.66 -5.22
CA SER A 44 -6.60 3.21 -6.26
C SER A 44 -5.73 2.01 -5.85
N LEU A 45 -5.61 1.73 -4.56
CA LEU A 45 -4.79 0.65 -4.02
C LEU A 45 -5.58 -0.65 -3.80
N ASN A 46 -6.91 -0.65 -3.93
CA ASN A 46 -7.78 -1.73 -3.50
C ASN A 46 -7.31 -3.11 -4.01
N ASN A 47 -7.15 -3.26 -5.33
CA ASN A 47 -6.75 -4.53 -5.92
C ASN A 47 -5.37 -5.01 -5.47
N ALA A 48 -4.41 -4.09 -5.31
CA ALA A 48 -3.06 -4.41 -4.86
C ALA A 48 -3.07 -4.84 -3.37
N MET A 49 -3.87 -4.18 -2.55
CA MET A 49 -3.98 -4.49 -1.13
C MET A 49 -4.68 -5.82 -0.86
N GLU A 50 -5.65 -6.22 -1.67
CA GLU A 50 -6.27 -7.55 -1.61
C GLU A 50 -5.23 -8.67 -1.87
N GLU A 51 -4.35 -8.46 -2.85
CA GLU A 51 -3.28 -9.42 -3.15
C GLU A 51 -2.20 -9.44 -2.04
N ILE A 52 -1.84 -8.27 -1.52
CA ILE A 52 -0.91 -8.15 -0.39
C ILE A 52 -1.48 -8.85 0.85
N GLN A 53 -2.75 -8.66 1.17
CA GLN A 53 -3.40 -9.32 2.30
C GLN A 53 -3.36 -10.84 2.16
N LYS A 54 -3.65 -11.37 0.97
CA LYS A 54 -3.60 -12.80 0.71
C LYS A 54 -2.21 -13.36 1.00
N ASN A 55 -1.16 -12.70 0.49
CA ASN A 55 0.23 -13.12 0.70
C ASN A 55 0.65 -12.97 2.18
N PHE A 56 0.20 -11.91 2.83
CA PHE A 56 0.46 -11.66 4.26
C PHE A 56 -0.16 -12.75 5.14
N ASN A 57 -1.39 -13.15 4.84
CA ASN A 57 -2.10 -14.17 5.62
C ASN A 57 -1.55 -15.59 5.41
N GLU A 58 -0.74 -15.85 4.37
CA GLU A 58 0.02 -17.10 4.26
C GLU A 58 1.06 -17.24 5.39
N THR A 59 1.60 -16.11 5.88
CA THR A 59 2.59 -16.08 6.96
C THR A 59 1.94 -15.82 8.33
N TYR A 60 0.88 -14.99 8.37
CA TYR A 60 0.20 -14.55 9.58
C TYR A 60 -1.32 -14.78 9.48
N PRO A 61 -1.77 -16.05 9.54
CA PRO A 61 -3.18 -16.41 9.30
C PRO A 61 -4.15 -15.88 10.38
N ASP A 62 -3.64 -15.58 11.57
CA ASP A 62 -4.44 -15.10 12.71
C ASP A 62 -4.53 -13.56 12.79
N VAL A 63 -3.99 -12.84 11.80
CA VAL A 63 -4.14 -11.39 11.65
C VAL A 63 -5.25 -11.09 10.65
N GLU A 64 -6.28 -10.40 11.09
CA GLU A 64 -7.37 -9.91 10.25
C GLU A 64 -7.08 -8.45 9.85
N ILE A 65 -6.99 -8.17 8.53
CA ILE A 65 -6.84 -6.81 8.01
C ILE A 65 -8.20 -6.36 7.48
N LEU A 66 -8.74 -5.30 8.09
CA LEU A 66 -10.03 -4.72 7.75
C LEU A 66 -9.80 -3.44 6.93
N TYR A 67 -10.11 -3.49 5.63
CA TYR A 67 -9.94 -2.35 4.74
C TYR A 67 -11.16 -1.43 4.75
N ASN A 68 -10.88 -0.12 4.78
CA ASN A 68 -11.81 0.94 4.40
C ASN A 68 -11.20 1.65 3.17
N ALA A 69 -11.83 1.49 2.01
CA ALA A 69 -11.30 1.98 0.74
C ALA A 69 -12.18 3.11 0.18
N ASP A 70 -11.62 4.32 0.09
CA ASP A 70 -12.31 5.50 -0.46
C ASP A 70 -11.28 6.53 -0.98
N SER A 71 -11.73 7.74 -1.32
CA SER A 71 -10.82 8.85 -1.59
C SER A 71 -10.00 9.20 -0.34
N SER A 72 -8.75 9.63 -0.55
CA SER A 72 -7.89 10.00 0.58
C SER A 72 -8.47 11.15 1.40
N GLY A 73 -9.22 12.07 0.76
CA GLY A 73 -9.89 13.16 1.45
C GLY A 73 -11.05 12.67 2.33
N THR A 74 -11.90 11.77 1.81
CA THR A 74 -12.98 11.15 2.61
C THR A 74 -12.42 10.38 3.80
N LEU A 75 -11.34 9.61 3.60
CA LEU A 75 -10.69 8.83 4.65
C LEU A 75 -10.07 9.73 5.73
N GLN A 76 -9.42 10.83 5.31
CA GLN A 76 -8.91 11.85 6.22
C GLN A 76 -10.03 12.38 7.13
N THR A 77 -11.15 12.83 6.55
CA THR A 77 -12.30 13.33 7.31
C THR A 77 -12.82 12.30 8.32
N GLN A 78 -12.94 11.03 7.93
CA GLN A 78 -13.36 9.98 8.85
C GLN A 78 -12.38 9.79 10.02
N ILE A 79 -11.08 9.90 9.78
CA ILE A 79 -10.05 9.81 10.81
C ILE A 79 -10.15 11.00 11.77
N GLU A 80 -10.34 12.23 11.25
CA GLU A 80 -10.57 13.46 12.02
C GLU A 80 -11.83 13.37 12.88
N GLU A 81 -12.88 12.71 12.38
CA GLU A 81 -14.12 12.43 13.10
C GLU A 81 -13.99 11.32 14.15
N GLY A 82 -12.82 10.69 14.28
CA GLY A 82 -12.50 9.69 15.30
C GLY A 82 -12.76 8.25 14.87
N ALA A 83 -12.84 7.95 13.58
CA ALA A 83 -12.87 6.57 13.10
C ALA A 83 -11.57 5.83 13.48
N ARG A 84 -11.70 4.57 13.93
CA ARG A 84 -10.53 3.74 14.22
C ARG A 84 -9.75 3.48 12.94
N CYS A 85 -8.51 3.91 12.91
CA CYS A 85 -7.57 3.69 11.82
C CYS A 85 -6.20 3.37 12.42
N ASP A 86 -5.66 2.20 12.13
CA ASP A 86 -4.34 1.81 12.58
C ASP A 86 -3.27 2.14 11.53
N ILE A 87 -3.63 2.09 10.23
CA ILE A 87 -2.73 2.41 9.11
C ILE A 87 -3.52 3.21 8.06
N PHE A 88 -2.96 4.33 7.60
CA PHE A 88 -3.52 5.12 6.52
C PHE A 88 -2.61 5.15 5.29
N PHE A 89 -3.09 4.69 4.15
CA PHE A 89 -2.43 4.77 2.85
C PHE A 89 -3.07 5.87 2.01
N SER A 90 -2.52 7.06 2.08
CA SER A 90 -2.97 8.21 1.29
C SER A 90 -2.35 8.21 -0.12
N ALA A 91 -3.14 8.57 -1.14
CA ALA A 91 -2.65 8.78 -2.51
C ALA A 91 -1.94 10.14 -2.71
N ALA A 92 -1.95 11.01 -1.70
CA ALA A 92 -1.24 12.28 -1.73
C ALA A 92 -0.70 12.65 -0.34
N THR A 93 0.38 13.40 -0.30
CA THR A 93 1.01 13.87 0.94
C THR A 93 0.13 14.86 1.69
N LYS A 94 -0.65 15.70 0.99
CA LYS A 94 -1.51 16.73 1.57
C LYS A 94 -2.40 16.20 2.71
N GLN A 95 -3.06 15.05 2.51
CA GLN A 95 -3.95 14.47 3.52
C GLN A 95 -3.18 13.92 4.72
N MET A 96 -2.01 13.35 4.47
CA MET A 96 -1.13 12.88 5.53
C MET A 96 -0.56 14.05 6.34
N ASP A 97 -0.09 15.09 5.65
CA ASP A 97 0.46 16.29 6.30
C ASP A 97 -0.58 16.96 7.19
N ALA A 98 -1.85 17.02 6.77
CA ALA A 98 -2.94 17.57 7.58
C ALA A 98 -3.11 16.77 8.90
N LEU A 99 -3.17 15.44 8.84
CA LEU A 99 -3.28 14.59 10.03
C LEU A 99 -2.07 14.72 10.97
N VAL A 100 -0.87 14.93 10.41
CA VAL A 100 0.36 15.19 11.19
C VAL A 100 0.28 16.56 11.87
N ASP A 101 -0.13 17.61 11.15
CA ASP A 101 -0.24 18.97 11.68
C ASP A 101 -1.30 19.08 12.79
N GLU A 102 -2.33 18.26 12.72
CA GLU A 102 -3.37 18.13 13.76
C GLU A 102 -2.93 17.24 14.94
N GLY A 103 -1.78 16.56 14.83
CA GLY A 103 -1.26 15.66 15.86
C GLY A 103 -2.02 14.32 15.97
N ILE A 104 -2.79 13.96 14.93
CA ILE A 104 -3.51 12.68 14.84
C ILE A 104 -2.57 11.58 14.36
N ALA A 105 -1.70 11.87 13.39
CA ALA A 105 -0.67 10.96 12.91
C ALA A 105 0.71 11.35 13.46
N ASP A 106 1.50 10.34 13.84
CA ASP A 106 2.89 10.55 14.25
C ASP A 106 3.76 10.83 13.02
N LYS A 107 4.40 12.00 12.98
CA LYS A 107 5.28 12.42 11.89
C LYS A 107 6.40 11.42 11.62
N ASP A 108 6.96 10.80 12.65
CA ASP A 108 8.07 9.86 12.52
C ASP A 108 7.62 8.50 11.96
N SER A 109 6.30 8.25 11.91
CA SER A 109 5.70 7.06 11.29
C SER A 109 5.39 7.21 9.81
N VAL A 110 5.49 8.43 9.25
CA VAL A 110 5.15 8.71 7.85
C VAL A 110 6.23 8.21 6.91
N VAL A 111 5.84 7.38 5.95
CA VAL A 111 6.73 6.81 4.94
C VAL A 111 6.22 7.15 3.54
N ASN A 112 7.06 7.78 2.71
CA ASN A 112 6.80 7.93 1.29
C ASN A 112 7.09 6.59 0.59
N LEU A 113 6.04 5.80 0.38
CA LEU A 113 6.15 4.43 -0.10
C LEU A 113 6.21 4.33 -1.63
N LEU A 114 5.43 5.16 -2.34
CA LEU A 114 5.22 5.08 -3.79
C LEU A 114 5.20 6.48 -4.41
N GLU A 115 5.54 6.55 -5.68
CA GLU A 115 5.34 7.73 -6.53
C GLU A 115 4.10 7.51 -7.40
N ASN A 116 3.19 8.49 -7.42
CA ASN A 116 2.00 8.45 -8.27
C ASN A 116 2.16 9.35 -9.50
N LYS A 117 1.51 8.97 -10.62
CA LYS A 117 1.48 9.75 -11.86
C LYS A 117 0.06 9.82 -12.39
N VAL A 118 -0.37 11.03 -12.74
CA VAL A 118 -1.64 11.23 -13.43
C VAL A 118 -1.48 10.78 -14.88
N VAL A 119 -2.45 10.00 -15.35
CA VAL A 119 -2.51 9.52 -16.73
C VAL A 119 -3.85 9.88 -17.36
N LEU A 120 -3.85 10.12 -18.67
CA LEU A 120 -5.04 10.32 -19.46
C LEU A 120 -5.40 9.00 -20.14
N ILE A 121 -6.63 8.56 -19.97
CA ILE A 121 -7.13 7.30 -20.53
C ILE A 121 -8.35 7.54 -21.43
N LYS A 122 -8.62 6.59 -22.32
CA LYS A 122 -9.83 6.53 -23.15
C LYS A 122 -10.34 5.10 -23.22
N PRO A 123 -11.60 4.87 -23.60
CA PRO A 123 -12.12 3.54 -23.86
C PRO A 123 -11.29 2.81 -24.92
N LYS A 124 -11.08 1.51 -24.73
CA LYS A 124 -10.37 0.69 -25.72
C LYS A 124 -11.11 0.70 -27.06
N GLY A 125 -10.42 1.12 -28.12
CA GLY A 125 -11.01 1.27 -29.46
C GLY A 125 -11.83 2.53 -29.66
N GLY A 126 -11.99 3.38 -28.63
CA GLY A 126 -12.66 4.67 -28.76
C GLY A 126 -11.85 5.65 -29.62
N GLU A 127 -12.55 6.37 -30.50
CA GLU A 127 -11.95 7.46 -31.26
C GLU A 127 -11.98 8.76 -30.44
N THR A 128 -10.90 9.50 -30.46
CA THR A 128 -10.80 10.82 -29.85
C THR A 128 -9.80 11.68 -30.62
N LYS A 129 -10.02 12.99 -30.61
CA LYS A 129 -9.06 13.98 -31.11
C LYS A 129 -7.98 14.30 -30.07
N VAL A 130 -8.20 13.90 -28.81
CA VAL A 130 -7.27 14.16 -27.72
C VAL A 130 -6.03 13.28 -27.87
N THR A 131 -4.87 13.92 -27.88
CA THR A 131 -3.55 13.28 -28.03
C THR A 131 -2.64 13.49 -26.81
N GLY A 132 -3.00 14.42 -25.92
CA GLY A 132 -2.25 14.75 -24.71
C GLY A 132 -3.09 15.62 -23.79
N PHE A 133 -2.49 16.04 -22.68
CA PHE A 133 -3.17 16.90 -21.71
C PHE A 133 -3.51 18.28 -22.29
N GLU A 134 -2.69 18.80 -23.19
CA GLU A 134 -2.80 20.13 -23.77
C GLU A 134 -4.08 20.33 -24.58
N ASN A 135 -4.64 19.25 -25.12
CA ASN A 135 -5.83 19.33 -25.96
C ASN A 135 -7.01 18.50 -25.43
N ILE A 136 -7.07 18.31 -24.11
CA ILE A 136 -8.25 17.73 -23.42
C ILE A 136 -9.55 18.44 -23.84
N PRO A 137 -9.62 19.78 -24.01
CA PRO A 137 -10.84 20.46 -24.43
C PRO A 137 -11.41 20.04 -25.80
N ASP A 138 -10.66 19.28 -26.61
CA ASP A 138 -11.15 18.71 -27.88
C ASP A 138 -12.03 17.45 -27.67
N ALA A 139 -12.10 16.92 -26.44
CA ALA A 139 -12.99 15.81 -26.10
C ALA A 139 -14.45 16.26 -26.00
N ALA A 140 -15.37 15.35 -26.30
CA ALA A 140 -16.79 15.62 -26.16
C ALA A 140 -17.22 15.76 -24.68
N ASN A 141 -16.63 14.98 -23.80
CA ASN A 141 -16.82 15.00 -22.35
C ASN A 141 -15.54 14.55 -21.64
N LEU A 142 -15.49 14.74 -20.34
CA LEU A 142 -14.37 14.35 -19.48
C LEU A 142 -14.87 13.66 -18.22
N ALA A 143 -14.32 12.52 -17.88
CA ALA A 143 -14.46 11.94 -16.54
C ALA A 143 -13.31 12.46 -15.66
N LEU A 144 -13.62 13.10 -14.56
CA LEU A 144 -12.67 13.75 -13.66
C LEU A 144 -13.08 13.48 -12.20
N ALA A 145 -12.11 13.27 -11.34
CA ALA A 145 -12.41 13.15 -9.91
C ALA A 145 -12.68 14.51 -9.26
N GLY A 146 -13.43 14.50 -8.16
CA GLY A 146 -13.72 15.69 -7.35
C GLY A 146 -12.48 16.36 -6.75
N GLU A 147 -12.66 17.55 -6.20
CA GLU A 147 -11.57 18.35 -5.63
C GLU A 147 -11.01 17.78 -4.32
N ASP A 148 -11.78 16.96 -3.63
CA ASP A 148 -11.38 16.22 -2.43
C ASP A 148 -10.58 14.93 -2.74
N VAL A 149 -10.50 14.55 -4.02
CA VAL A 149 -9.78 13.36 -4.50
C VAL A 149 -8.40 13.76 -5.01
N PRO A 150 -7.29 13.11 -4.58
CA PRO A 150 -5.94 13.49 -4.99
C PRO A 150 -5.75 13.62 -6.50
N VAL A 151 -6.23 12.64 -7.30
CA VAL A 151 -6.10 12.72 -8.77
C VAL A 151 -6.89 13.90 -9.33
N GLY A 152 -8.01 14.28 -8.73
CA GLY A 152 -8.77 15.47 -9.12
C GLY A 152 -8.01 16.76 -8.85
N GLN A 153 -7.32 16.86 -7.70
CA GLN A 153 -6.45 17.99 -7.36
C GLN A 153 -5.30 18.11 -8.35
N TYR A 154 -4.54 17.04 -8.56
CA TYR A 154 -3.42 17.05 -9.51
C TYR A 154 -3.85 17.32 -10.95
N SER A 155 -5.03 16.84 -11.37
CA SER A 155 -5.54 17.14 -12.71
C SER A 155 -5.82 18.62 -12.89
N ARG A 156 -6.41 19.27 -11.88
CA ARG A 156 -6.68 20.72 -11.92
C ARG A 156 -5.38 21.54 -11.92
N GLU A 157 -4.37 21.14 -11.15
CA GLU A 157 -3.03 21.73 -11.21
C GLU A 157 -2.39 21.61 -12.61
N ILE A 158 -2.57 20.47 -13.27
CA ILE A 158 -2.11 20.29 -14.67
C ILE A 158 -2.85 21.25 -15.60
N PHE A 159 -4.17 21.39 -15.47
CA PHE A 159 -4.94 22.31 -16.31
C PHE A 159 -4.54 23.77 -16.10
N ASP A 160 -4.29 24.17 -14.85
CA ASP A 160 -3.81 25.51 -14.52
C ASP A 160 -2.41 25.77 -15.12
N ASN A 161 -1.49 24.81 -14.97
CA ASN A 161 -0.14 24.92 -15.52
C ASN A 161 -0.13 24.98 -17.05
N LEU A 162 -1.10 24.31 -17.71
CA LEU A 162 -1.26 24.34 -19.17
C LEU A 162 -2.08 25.55 -19.67
N GLY A 163 -2.73 26.28 -18.76
CA GLY A 163 -3.60 27.43 -19.08
C GLY A 163 -4.89 27.03 -19.80
N ILE A 164 -5.40 25.83 -19.56
CA ILE A 164 -6.62 25.29 -20.18
C ILE A 164 -7.81 25.16 -19.21
N THR A 165 -7.68 25.64 -18.01
CA THR A 165 -8.71 25.52 -16.96
C THR A 165 -10.07 26.08 -17.38
N ASP A 166 -10.08 27.26 -18.03
CA ASP A 166 -11.31 27.92 -18.48
C ASP A 166 -12.03 27.11 -19.57
N GLU A 167 -11.29 26.45 -20.47
CA GLU A 167 -11.82 25.58 -21.51
C GLU A 167 -12.36 24.28 -20.92
N VAL A 168 -11.62 23.66 -20.02
CA VAL A 168 -12.05 22.43 -19.32
C VAL A 168 -13.32 22.68 -18.51
N ASN A 169 -13.45 23.81 -17.82
CA ASN A 169 -14.62 24.15 -17.02
C ASN A 169 -15.90 24.37 -17.86
N LYS A 170 -15.78 24.53 -19.19
CA LYS A 170 -16.91 24.60 -20.12
C LYS A 170 -17.35 23.26 -20.66
N MET A 171 -16.55 22.20 -20.42
CA MET A 171 -16.87 20.84 -20.88
C MET A 171 -17.99 20.21 -20.06
N GLU A 172 -18.59 19.16 -20.60
CA GLU A 172 -19.40 18.23 -19.83
C GLU A 172 -18.47 17.34 -19.00
N ILE A 173 -18.49 17.51 -17.67
CA ILE A 173 -17.65 16.75 -16.74
C ILE A 173 -18.51 15.75 -15.97
N ASN A 174 -18.14 14.46 -16.06
CA ASN A 174 -18.65 13.41 -15.20
C ASN A 174 -17.74 13.29 -13.99
N GLU A 175 -18.18 13.84 -12.84
CA GLU A 175 -17.36 13.84 -11.63
C GLU A 175 -17.48 12.53 -10.85
N GLY A 176 -16.33 11.88 -10.57
CA GLY A 176 -16.24 10.68 -9.74
C GLY A 176 -15.82 11.03 -8.32
N LYS A 177 -16.38 10.31 -7.33
CA LYS A 177 -16.05 10.48 -5.90
C LYS A 177 -14.71 9.88 -5.52
N ASN A 178 -14.17 9.00 -6.37
CA ASN A 178 -12.87 8.37 -6.21
C ASN A 178 -12.34 7.88 -7.58
N VAL A 179 -11.12 7.34 -7.59
CA VAL A 179 -10.49 6.83 -8.82
C VAL A 179 -11.28 5.72 -9.50
N THR A 180 -11.92 4.85 -8.71
CA THR A 180 -12.71 3.73 -9.24
C THR A 180 -13.95 4.23 -10.00
N ASP A 181 -14.62 5.25 -9.49
CA ASP A 181 -15.78 5.87 -10.17
C ASP A 181 -15.37 6.51 -11.49
N VAL A 182 -14.22 7.22 -11.52
CA VAL A 182 -13.68 7.82 -12.76
C VAL A 182 -13.38 6.73 -13.79
N LEU A 183 -12.72 5.64 -13.37
CA LEU A 183 -12.42 4.52 -14.27
C LEU A 183 -13.69 3.86 -14.82
N ALA A 184 -14.70 3.66 -13.98
CA ALA A 184 -15.99 3.09 -14.40
C ALA A 184 -16.73 3.98 -15.40
N SER A 185 -16.56 5.31 -15.33
CA SER A 185 -17.17 6.27 -16.27
C SER A 185 -16.53 6.24 -17.66
N VAL A 186 -15.34 5.63 -17.81
CA VAL A 186 -14.60 5.53 -19.08
C VAL A 186 -14.73 4.14 -19.72
N SER A 187 -15.23 3.15 -18.98
CA SER A 187 -15.28 1.73 -19.37
C SER A 187 -16.43 1.39 -20.31
#